data_2e9518f790c7a794563c9bfc79c38312
#
_entry.id   2e9518f790c7a794563c9bfc79c38312
#
_cell.length_a   1.000
_cell.length_b   1.000
_cell.length_c   1.000
_cell.angle_alpha   90.00
_cell.angle_beta   90.00
_cell.angle_gamma   90.00
#
_symmetry.space_group_name_H-M   'P 1'
#
loop_
_entity.id
_entity.type
_entity.pdbx_description
1 polymer ?
#
loop_
_entity_poly.entity_id
_entity_poly.type
_entity_poly.pdbx_seq_one_letter_code
_entity_poly.pdbx_strand_id
1 'polypeptide(L)'
;MSGCNRPRSHSHSHSHKVSLNLSRQRQRLVTSRAAENLFWMGRYTERTENTMRLVRLSLEILGSENQNLPCLLNFITRMATRHGLVRAGVPAASQAHRVFERSLIAGLWDKELATSVGFNLRAVRLAAASVRERLSPEHWRLLEQAESRFFKPAQDRTDAESSAPSTPDTVAVQRLLADTSQMLAALTGAQTDRMSRDDGWRLLSIGRHIERLEFLSSALSEAVQLGLIGEQAGFDAVLDLFDSTISFHAQYQQSRTPQALMDLLVTNSDNPRSLGWVAHTLRSRLRRMGQLADGATLPLAELVPHLIELTPEALWPLTSLASRQPIQADSPLPLHTALAHCQTAARDVSDQLCGLFFTHSGEARYSVGA
;
A
#
# COMPACT_ATOMS: atom_id res chain seq x y z
N MET A 1 33.71 72.95 0.55
CA MET A 1 34.43 71.74 0.20
C MET A 1 34.25 70.73 1.29
N SER A 2 33.23 69.88 1.15
CA SER A 2 32.87 68.89 2.18
C SER A 2 32.69 67.55 1.49
N GLY A 3 33.59 66.65 1.80
CA GLY A 3 33.57 65.27 1.32
C GLY A 3 32.62 64.39 2.15
N CYS A 4 31.62 63.88 1.53
CA CYS A 4 30.67 62.96 2.14
C CYS A 4 31.14 61.50 1.92
N ASN A 5 31.57 60.87 2.98
CA ASN A 5 31.98 59.47 2.99
C ASN A 5 30.74 58.63 3.35
N ARG A 6 30.27 57.74 2.44
CA ARG A 6 29.23 56.76 2.71
C ARG A 6 29.87 55.44 3.17
N PRO A 7 29.37 54.77 4.22
CA PRO A 7 29.85 53.43 4.55
C PRO A 7 29.19 52.40 3.66
N ARG A 8 29.99 51.47 3.15
CA ARG A 8 29.56 50.31 2.34
C ARG A 8 28.92 49.25 3.24
N SER A 9 27.78 48.76 2.80
CA SER A 9 26.97 47.70 3.40
C SER A 9 27.68 46.34 3.31
N HIS A 10 28.01 45.75 4.47
CA HIS A 10 28.51 44.37 4.61
C HIS A 10 27.43 43.38 5.08
N SER A 11 26.12 43.62 4.82
CA SER A 11 25.05 42.81 5.40
C SER A 11 24.55 41.62 4.53
N HIS A 12 24.99 41.53 3.25
CA HIS A 12 24.44 40.48 2.36
C HIS A 12 25.18 39.13 2.39
N SER A 13 26.45 39.09 2.84
CA SER A 13 27.21 37.82 2.83
C SER A 13 26.90 36.90 4.03
N HIS A 14 26.42 37.46 5.16
CA HIS A 14 26.14 36.70 6.36
C HIS A 14 24.80 35.95 6.27
N SER A 15 23.76 36.57 5.68
CA SER A 15 22.45 35.96 5.50
C SER A 15 22.50 34.75 4.57
N HIS A 16 23.29 34.82 3.49
CA HIS A 16 23.45 33.70 2.53
C HIS A 16 24.23 32.53 3.13
N LYS A 17 25.26 32.77 3.93
CA LYS A 17 26.01 31.70 4.60
C LYS A 17 25.21 31.00 5.70
N VAL A 18 24.37 31.73 6.43
CA VAL A 18 23.48 31.17 7.46
C VAL A 18 22.37 30.34 6.80
N SER A 19 21.80 30.80 5.68
CA SER A 19 20.77 30.05 4.93
C SER A 19 21.35 28.77 4.31
N LEU A 20 22.57 28.79 3.76
CA LEU A 20 23.23 27.62 3.22
C LEU A 20 23.64 26.61 4.31
N ASN A 21 24.02 27.08 5.49
CA ASN A 21 24.32 26.18 6.63
C ASN A 21 23.04 25.52 7.21
N LEU A 22 21.94 26.27 7.28
CA LEU A 22 20.65 25.72 7.71
C LEU A 22 20.09 24.70 6.72
N SER A 23 20.24 24.93 5.41
CA SER A 23 19.83 23.95 4.40
C SER A 23 20.73 22.70 4.41
N ARG A 24 22.03 22.84 4.61
CA ARG A 24 22.96 21.70 4.78
C ARG A 24 22.73 20.93 6.08
N GLN A 25 22.34 21.59 7.17
CA GLN A 25 21.93 20.92 8.41
C GLN A 25 20.59 20.18 8.23
N ARG A 26 19.62 20.74 7.51
CA ARG A 26 18.38 20.05 7.17
C ARG A 26 18.60 18.81 6.31
N GLN A 27 19.59 18.81 5.41
CA GLN A 27 19.95 17.65 4.58
C GLN A 27 20.53 16.48 5.38
N ARG A 28 21.05 16.71 6.60
CA ARG A 28 21.62 15.68 7.48
C ARG A 28 20.64 15.08 8.49
N LEU A 29 19.36 15.49 8.49
CA LEU A 29 18.37 15.08 9.49
C LEU A 29 17.89 13.63 9.34
N VAL A 30 18.15 12.96 8.21
CA VAL A 30 17.75 11.56 7.99
C VAL A 30 18.99 10.73 7.67
N THR A 31 19.36 9.84 8.58
CA THR A 31 20.41 8.84 8.31
C THR A 31 19.90 7.81 7.32
N SER A 32 20.79 7.15 6.57
CA SER A 32 20.42 6.07 5.64
C SER A 32 19.65 4.95 6.35
N ARG A 33 19.99 4.63 7.58
CA ARG A 33 19.29 3.64 8.40
C ARG A 33 17.87 4.08 8.77
N ALA A 34 17.68 5.33 9.19
CA ALA A 34 16.37 5.88 9.48
C ALA A 34 15.52 5.97 8.21
N ALA A 35 16.11 6.38 7.09
CA ALA A 35 15.46 6.43 5.79
C ALA A 35 14.94 5.06 5.36
N GLU A 36 15.76 4.02 5.46
CA GLU A 36 15.40 2.63 5.17
C GLU A 36 14.25 2.14 6.06
N ASN A 37 14.35 2.35 7.37
CA ASN A 37 13.32 1.93 8.31
C ASN A 37 11.99 2.67 8.09
N LEU A 38 11.99 3.95 7.78
CA LEU A 38 10.78 4.71 7.47
C LEU A 38 10.13 4.24 6.17
N PHE A 39 10.93 3.98 5.14
CA PHE A 39 10.45 3.42 3.88
C PHE A 39 9.76 2.06 4.09
N TRP A 40 10.41 1.14 4.78
CA TRP A 40 9.86 -0.18 5.06
C TRP A 40 8.70 -0.13 6.04
N MET A 41 8.71 0.76 7.01
CA MET A 41 7.55 1.00 7.89
C MET A 41 6.31 1.38 7.06
N GLY A 42 6.46 2.25 6.08
CA GLY A 42 5.39 2.61 5.16
C GLY A 42 4.91 1.39 4.35
N ARG A 43 5.81 0.60 3.81
CA ARG A 43 5.49 -0.61 3.06
C ARG A 43 4.75 -1.64 3.91
N TYR A 44 5.27 -1.96 5.08
CA TYR A 44 4.66 -2.95 5.97
C TYR A 44 3.28 -2.51 6.49
N THR A 45 3.10 -1.23 6.82
CA THR A 45 1.80 -0.70 7.25
C THR A 45 0.75 -0.88 6.17
N GLU A 46 1.05 -0.46 4.96
CA GLU A 46 0.12 -0.57 3.83
C GLU A 46 -0.15 -2.02 3.43
N ARG A 47 0.88 -2.86 3.43
CA ARG A 47 0.75 -4.30 3.15
C ARG A 47 -0.15 -4.99 4.18
N THR A 48 0.02 -4.67 5.45
CA THR A 48 -0.84 -5.20 6.53
C THR A 48 -2.30 -4.82 6.28
N GLU A 49 -2.56 -3.55 5.99
CA GLU A 49 -3.91 -3.05 5.73
C GLU A 49 -4.55 -3.71 4.50
N ASN A 50 -3.82 -3.76 3.38
CA ASN A 50 -4.29 -4.37 2.14
C ASN A 50 -4.58 -5.87 2.30
N THR A 51 -3.69 -6.59 2.98
CA THR A 51 -3.83 -8.02 3.24
C THR A 51 -5.02 -8.31 4.14
N MET A 52 -5.20 -7.53 5.21
CA MET A 52 -6.37 -7.68 6.09
C MET A 52 -7.68 -7.41 5.33
N ARG A 53 -7.71 -6.40 4.49
CA ARG A 53 -8.89 -6.08 3.67
C ARG A 53 -9.22 -7.24 2.72
N LEU A 54 -8.21 -7.83 2.10
CA LEU A 54 -8.38 -8.97 1.22
C LEU A 54 -8.90 -10.21 1.98
N VAL A 55 -8.35 -10.49 3.17
CA VAL A 55 -8.82 -11.62 4.00
C VAL A 55 -10.26 -11.39 4.47
N ARG A 56 -10.60 -10.19 4.92
CA ARG A 56 -11.98 -9.85 5.31
C ARG A 56 -12.95 -10.06 4.17
N LEU A 57 -12.64 -9.53 2.99
CA LEU A 57 -13.45 -9.71 1.79
C LEU A 57 -13.61 -11.19 1.43
N SER A 58 -12.53 -11.95 1.50
CA SER A 58 -12.55 -13.39 1.20
C SER A 58 -13.44 -14.16 2.18
N LEU A 59 -13.34 -13.91 3.48
CA LEU A 59 -14.19 -14.53 4.50
C LEU A 59 -15.66 -14.13 4.34
N GLU A 60 -15.93 -12.89 3.96
CA GLU A 60 -17.27 -12.39 3.69
C GLU A 60 -17.90 -13.09 2.48
N ILE A 61 -17.17 -13.24 1.38
CA ILE A 61 -17.60 -13.97 0.19
C ILE A 61 -17.87 -15.45 0.53
N LEU A 62 -16.98 -16.10 1.26
CA LEU A 62 -17.12 -17.49 1.66
C LEU A 62 -18.31 -17.75 2.61
N GLY A 63 -18.68 -16.76 3.41
CA GLY A 63 -19.81 -16.83 4.35
C GLY A 63 -21.15 -16.34 3.80
N SER A 64 -21.17 -15.80 2.58
CA SER A 64 -22.37 -15.19 1.97
C SER A 64 -23.07 -16.11 0.98
N GLU A 65 -24.23 -15.68 0.48
CA GLU A 65 -24.93 -16.34 -0.63
C GLU A 65 -24.12 -16.30 -1.94
N ASN A 66 -23.15 -15.38 -2.05
CA ASN A 66 -22.26 -15.26 -3.19
C ASN A 66 -21.17 -16.33 -3.25
N GLN A 67 -21.10 -17.20 -2.25
CA GLN A 67 -20.13 -18.31 -2.19
C GLN A 67 -20.20 -19.27 -3.40
N ASN A 68 -21.23 -19.21 -4.20
CA ASN A 68 -21.42 -20.05 -5.38
C ASN A 68 -21.06 -19.32 -6.71
N LEU A 69 -20.63 -18.06 -6.67
CA LEU A 69 -20.23 -17.34 -7.86
C LEU A 69 -18.78 -17.71 -8.25
N PRO A 70 -18.59 -18.42 -9.39
CA PRO A 70 -17.24 -18.90 -9.76
C PRO A 70 -16.22 -17.80 -9.91
N CYS A 71 -16.60 -16.65 -10.48
CA CYS A 71 -15.67 -15.53 -10.67
C CYS A 71 -15.15 -14.99 -9.34
N LEU A 72 -15.99 -14.86 -8.31
CA LEU A 72 -15.59 -14.42 -6.97
C LEU A 72 -14.68 -15.44 -6.27
N LEU A 73 -15.02 -16.72 -6.34
CA LEU A 73 -14.20 -17.79 -5.76
C LEU A 73 -12.82 -17.87 -6.43
N ASN A 74 -12.79 -17.74 -7.74
CA ASN A 74 -11.54 -17.70 -8.49
C ASN A 74 -10.71 -16.47 -8.16
N PHE A 75 -11.37 -15.33 -7.99
CA PHE A 75 -10.70 -14.09 -7.61
C PHE A 75 -10.03 -14.19 -6.25
N ILE A 76 -10.76 -14.60 -5.21
CA ILE A 76 -10.18 -14.74 -3.87
C ILE A 76 -9.08 -15.81 -3.82
N THR A 77 -9.22 -16.88 -4.57
CA THR A 77 -8.19 -17.92 -4.69
C THR A 77 -6.91 -17.37 -5.32
N ARG A 78 -7.02 -16.68 -6.45
CA ARG A 78 -5.85 -16.09 -7.13
C ARG A 78 -5.19 -15.01 -6.29
N MET A 79 -5.97 -14.11 -5.69
CA MET A 79 -5.41 -13.05 -4.86
C MET A 79 -4.75 -13.61 -3.60
N ALA A 80 -5.36 -14.58 -2.92
CA ALA A 80 -4.77 -15.22 -1.75
C ALA A 80 -3.48 -15.99 -2.10
N THR A 81 -3.45 -16.68 -3.23
CA THR A 81 -2.26 -17.39 -3.72
C THR A 81 -1.15 -16.40 -4.09
N ARG A 82 -1.49 -15.36 -4.84
CA ARG A 82 -0.53 -14.31 -5.26
C ARG A 82 0.14 -13.62 -4.06
N HIS A 83 -0.63 -13.35 -3.03
CA HIS A 83 -0.14 -12.69 -1.81
C HIS A 83 0.33 -13.67 -0.73
N GLY A 84 0.40 -14.97 -1.04
CA GLY A 84 0.91 -15.99 -0.11
C GLY A 84 0.10 -16.13 1.18
N LEU A 85 -1.22 -15.90 1.12
CA LEU A 85 -2.12 -15.95 2.28
C LEU A 85 -2.61 -17.35 2.58
N VAL A 86 -2.49 -18.25 1.63
CA VAL A 86 -2.76 -19.68 1.76
C VAL A 86 -1.49 -20.46 1.45
N ARG A 87 -1.31 -21.58 2.13
CA ARG A 87 -0.14 -22.44 1.91
C ARG A 87 -0.20 -23.10 0.54
N ALA A 88 0.99 -23.42 0.00
CA ALA A 88 1.09 -24.20 -1.22
C ALA A 88 0.37 -25.55 -1.05
N GLY A 89 -0.37 -25.98 -2.07
CA GLY A 89 -1.13 -27.23 -2.06
C GLY A 89 -2.52 -27.14 -1.44
N VAL A 90 -2.93 -26.01 -0.89
CA VAL A 90 -4.31 -25.77 -0.46
C VAL A 90 -5.23 -25.73 -1.69
N PRO A 91 -6.32 -26.54 -1.72
CA PRO A 91 -7.25 -26.53 -2.82
C PRO A 91 -7.89 -25.13 -3.02
N ALA A 92 -8.28 -24.84 -4.27
CA ALA A 92 -8.99 -23.61 -4.59
C ALA A 92 -10.28 -23.48 -3.76
N ALA A 93 -10.74 -22.27 -3.50
CA ALA A 93 -11.96 -22.00 -2.76
C ALA A 93 -13.20 -22.67 -3.39
N SER A 94 -13.23 -22.78 -4.72
CA SER A 94 -14.28 -23.47 -5.47
C SER A 94 -14.29 -24.99 -5.26
N GLN A 95 -13.18 -25.59 -4.89
CA GLN A 95 -13.04 -27.05 -4.69
C GLN A 95 -13.26 -27.47 -3.25
N ALA A 96 -12.77 -26.69 -2.28
CA ALA A 96 -12.82 -27.01 -0.87
C ALA A 96 -12.96 -25.74 -0.02
N HIS A 97 -14.14 -25.21 0.08
CA HIS A 97 -14.49 -23.98 0.78
C HIS A 97 -13.90 -23.87 2.20
N ARG A 98 -14.20 -24.88 3.02
CA ARG A 98 -13.80 -24.88 4.43
C ARG A 98 -12.30 -25.04 4.63
N VAL A 99 -11.65 -25.81 3.76
CA VAL A 99 -10.19 -25.99 3.79
C VAL A 99 -9.49 -24.68 3.45
N PHE A 100 -9.97 -24.00 2.42
CA PHE A 100 -9.47 -22.69 2.02
C PHE A 100 -9.65 -21.64 3.12
N GLU A 101 -10.86 -21.56 3.70
CA GLU A 101 -11.18 -20.65 4.81
C GLU A 101 -10.27 -20.90 6.02
N ARG A 102 -10.10 -22.14 6.44
CA ARG A 102 -9.20 -22.49 7.55
C ARG A 102 -7.75 -22.11 7.26
N SER A 103 -7.30 -22.32 6.05
CA SER A 103 -5.93 -21.95 5.64
C SER A 103 -5.73 -20.43 5.70
N LEU A 104 -6.69 -19.64 5.23
CA LEU A 104 -6.66 -18.17 5.35
C LEU A 104 -6.55 -17.73 6.82
N ILE A 105 -7.38 -18.29 7.68
CA ILE A 105 -7.41 -17.94 9.10
C ILE A 105 -6.12 -18.38 9.79
N ALA A 106 -5.65 -19.59 9.55
CA ALA A 106 -4.42 -20.12 10.16
C ALA A 106 -3.19 -19.27 9.76
N GLY A 107 -3.15 -18.78 8.54
CA GLY A 107 -2.05 -17.96 8.02
C GLY A 107 -1.95 -16.56 8.64
N LEU A 108 -3.00 -16.05 9.28
CA LEU A 108 -3.03 -14.69 9.80
C LEU A 108 -1.94 -14.40 10.84
N TRP A 109 -1.70 -15.34 11.73
CA TRP A 109 -0.77 -15.18 12.87
C TRP A 109 0.63 -15.75 12.63
N ASP A 110 0.91 -16.22 11.43
CA ASP A 110 2.25 -16.74 11.09
C ASP A 110 3.29 -15.63 11.19
N LYS A 111 4.29 -15.80 12.04
CA LYS A 111 5.36 -14.82 12.27
C LYS A 111 6.57 -15.00 11.36
N GLU A 112 6.66 -16.12 10.67
CA GLU A 112 7.79 -16.49 9.81
C GLU A 112 7.48 -16.21 8.32
N LEU A 113 6.21 -16.29 7.95
CA LEU A 113 5.78 -16.09 6.58
C LEU A 113 5.69 -14.59 6.27
N ALA A 114 6.62 -14.10 5.45
CA ALA A 114 6.77 -12.67 5.10
C ALA A 114 5.53 -12.02 4.46
N THR A 115 4.58 -12.81 4.00
CA THR A 115 3.33 -12.36 3.39
C THR A 115 2.17 -12.26 4.38
N SER A 116 2.29 -12.85 5.57
CA SER A 116 1.20 -12.88 6.55
C SER A 116 0.93 -11.50 7.17
N VAL A 117 -0.29 -11.32 7.68
CA VAL A 117 -0.66 -10.13 8.47
C VAL A 117 0.20 -10.03 9.73
N GLY A 118 0.38 -11.15 10.44
CA GLY A 118 1.15 -11.19 11.68
C GLY A 118 2.62 -10.80 11.49
N PHE A 119 3.27 -11.34 10.45
CA PHE A 119 4.64 -10.95 10.11
C PHE A 119 4.75 -9.45 9.82
N ASN A 120 3.88 -8.93 8.95
CA ASN A 120 3.94 -7.52 8.54
C ASN A 120 3.61 -6.56 9.69
N LEU A 121 2.64 -6.89 10.53
CA LEU A 121 2.31 -6.08 11.71
C LEU A 121 3.50 -6.02 12.69
N ARG A 122 4.16 -7.14 12.93
CA ARG A 122 5.39 -7.19 13.71
C ARG A 122 6.52 -6.39 13.06
N ALA A 123 6.67 -6.49 11.75
CA ALA A 123 7.67 -5.75 11.00
C ALA A 123 7.47 -4.22 11.08
N VAL A 124 6.22 -3.75 11.06
CA VAL A 124 5.89 -2.33 11.33
C VAL A 124 6.43 -1.89 12.67
N ARG A 125 6.17 -2.65 13.73
CA ARG A 125 6.64 -2.31 15.09
C ARG A 125 8.16 -2.32 15.19
N LEU A 126 8.83 -3.29 14.59
CA LEU A 126 10.30 -3.37 14.59
C LEU A 126 10.95 -2.21 13.82
N ALA A 127 10.41 -1.85 12.66
CA ALA A 127 10.86 -0.70 11.91
C ALA A 127 10.62 0.61 12.70
N ALA A 128 9.46 0.75 13.31
CA ALA A 128 9.11 1.90 14.14
C ALA A 128 10.03 2.03 15.37
N ALA A 129 10.41 0.92 16.01
CA ALA A 129 11.35 0.93 17.14
C ALA A 129 12.71 1.52 16.76
N SER A 130 13.16 1.34 15.52
CA SER A 130 14.42 1.89 15.01
C SER A 130 14.39 3.39 14.72
N VAL A 131 13.20 3.99 14.69
CA VAL A 131 12.97 5.43 14.42
C VAL A 131 12.07 6.07 15.50
N ARG A 132 12.09 5.53 16.71
CA ARG A 132 11.17 5.90 17.78
C ARG A 132 11.22 7.38 18.14
N GLU A 133 12.36 8.02 17.99
CA GLU A 133 12.56 9.46 18.24
C GLU A 133 11.75 10.35 17.28
N ARG A 134 11.25 9.79 16.18
CA ARG A 134 10.40 10.48 15.20
C ARG A 134 8.90 10.26 15.43
N LEU A 135 8.55 9.40 16.36
CA LEU A 135 7.18 9.00 16.62
C LEU A 135 6.67 9.60 17.92
N SER A 136 5.42 10.07 17.92
CA SER A 136 4.76 10.50 19.16
C SER A 136 4.53 9.31 20.11
N PRO A 137 4.41 9.54 21.43
CA PRO A 137 4.06 8.49 22.38
C PRO A 137 2.73 7.79 22.04
N GLU A 138 1.75 8.52 21.51
CA GLU A 138 0.47 7.98 21.08
C GLU A 138 0.62 7.05 19.87
N HIS A 139 1.44 7.44 18.90
CA HIS A 139 1.76 6.61 17.72
C HIS A 139 2.37 5.28 18.16
N TRP A 140 3.36 5.33 19.07
CA TRP A 140 4.01 4.13 19.61
C TRP A 140 3.03 3.22 20.35
N ARG A 141 2.17 3.78 21.20
CA ARG A 141 1.14 3.00 21.92
C ARG A 141 0.16 2.32 20.98
N LEU A 142 -0.26 2.99 19.91
CA LEU A 142 -1.13 2.38 18.90
C LEU A 142 -0.49 1.15 18.24
N LEU A 143 0.80 1.22 17.94
CA LEU A 143 1.54 0.09 17.38
C LEU A 143 1.60 -1.09 18.37
N GLU A 144 1.95 -0.82 19.63
CA GLU A 144 2.01 -1.85 20.66
C GLU A 144 0.64 -2.50 20.89
N GLN A 145 -0.42 -1.70 20.95
CA GLN A 145 -1.78 -2.19 21.13
C GLN A 145 -2.26 -3.01 19.93
N ALA A 146 -1.98 -2.58 18.70
CA ALA A 146 -2.36 -3.29 17.50
C ALA A 146 -1.73 -4.69 17.47
N GLU A 147 -0.43 -4.78 17.74
CA GLU A 147 0.28 -6.07 17.79
C GLU A 147 -0.23 -6.95 18.93
N SER A 148 -0.33 -6.43 20.13
CA SER A 148 -0.77 -7.16 21.32
C SER A 148 -2.19 -7.73 21.15
N ARG A 149 -3.13 -6.91 20.68
CA ARG A 149 -4.52 -7.35 20.48
C ARG A 149 -4.65 -8.34 19.34
N PHE A 150 -3.89 -8.14 18.26
CA PHE A 150 -3.93 -9.04 17.11
C PHE A 150 -3.45 -10.46 17.47
N PHE A 151 -2.37 -10.58 18.25
CA PHE A 151 -1.81 -11.86 18.64
C PHE A 151 -2.48 -12.53 19.85
N LYS A 152 -3.32 -11.81 20.60
CA LYS A 152 -3.96 -12.36 21.80
C LYS A 152 -4.71 -13.68 21.56
N PRO A 153 -5.56 -13.84 20.52
CA PRO A 153 -6.26 -15.10 20.29
C PRO A 153 -5.33 -16.28 20.01
N ALA A 154 -4.18 -16.04 19.39
CA ALA A 154 -3.18 -17.06 19.13
C ALA A 154 -2.46 -17.47 20.42
N GLN A 155 -2.15 -16.52 21.29
CA GLN A 155 -1.54 -16.78 22.61
C GLN A 155 -2.50 -17.54 23.52
N ASP A 156 -3.75 -17.12 23.61
CA ASP A 156 -4.78 -17.79 24.44
C ASP A 156 -4.98 -19.26 24.04
N ARG A 157 -4.81 -19.59 22.75
CA ARG A 157 -4.87 -20.99 22.28
C ARG A 157 -3.63 -21.80 22.63
N THR A 158 -2.47 -21.17 22.67
CA THR A 158 -1.21 -21.84 23.05
C THR A 158 -1.20 -22.16 24.54
N ASP A 159 -1.77 -21.26 25.35
CA ASP A 159 -1.82 -21.38 26.79
C ASP A 159 -2.95 -22.31 27.27
N ALA A 160 -3.95 -22.55 26.45
CA ALA A 160 -4.99 -23.54 26.75
C ALA A 160 -4.46 -24.96 26.50
N GLU A 161 -4.18 -25.70 27.56
CA GLU A 161 -3.80 -27.13 27.54
C GLU A 161 -4.87 -28.06 26.97
N SER A 162 -5.81 -27.54 26.21
CA SER A 162 -6.97 -28.23 25.72
C SER A 162 -6.70 -28.93 24.39
N SER A 163 -6.98 -30.18 24.36
CA SER A 163 -6.70 -31.27 23.46
C SER A 163 -7.32 -31.24 22.05
N ALA A 164 -7.68 -30.12 21.50
CA ALA A 164 -8.02 -30.01 20.06
C ALA A 164 -7.69 -28.62 19.54
N PRO A 165 -7.00 -28.48 18.40
CA PRO A 165 -6.84 -27.19 17.74
C PRO A 165 -8.20 -26.73 17.21
N SER A 166 -8.94 -25.99 18.02
CA SER A 166 -10.19 -25.37 17.58
C SER A 166 -9.84 -24.23 16.61
N THR A 167 -10.33 -24.35 15.38
CA THR A 167 -10.30 -23.24 14.43
C THR A 167 -11.06 -22.05 15.05
N PRO A 168 -10.49 -20.84 15.05
CA PRO A 168 -11.21 -19.69 15.57
C PRO A 168 -12.52 -19.50 14.83
N ASP A 169 -13.54 -19.03 15.55
CA ASP A 169 -14.79 -18.63 14.96
C ASP A 169 -14.57 -17.52 13.92
N THR A 170 -15.09 -17.70 12.72
CA THR A 170 -14.97 -16.75 11.61
C THR A 170 -15.50 -15.36 11.99
N VAL A 171 -16.57 -15.27 12.79
CA VAL A 171 -17.11 -13.99 13.27
C VAL A 171 -16.12 -13.29 14.19
N ALA A 172 -15.47 -14.03 15.08
CA ALA A 172 -14.46 -13.49 15.97
C ALA A 172 -13.21 -13.00 15.18
N VAL A 173 -12.81 -13.74 14.16
CA VAL A 173 -11.71 -13.34 13.25
C VAL A 173 -12.09 -12.06 12.48
N GLN A 174 -13.28 -11.98 11.93
CA GLN A 174 -13.76 -10.77 11.23
C GLN A 174 -13.75 -9.54 12.14
N ARG A 175 -14.17 -9.70 13.38
CA ARG A 175 -14.14 -8.62 14.39
C ARG A 175 -12.71 -8.20 14.71
N LEU A 176 -11.81 -9.17 14.91
CA LEU A 176 -10.40 -8.88 15.16
C LEU A 176 -9.76 -8.10 14.00
N LEU A 177 -10.01 -8.50 12.77
CA LEU A 177 -9.49 -7.81 11.59
C LEU A 177 -10.07 -6.40 11.46
N ALA A 178 -11.36 -6.21 11.77
CA ALA A 178 -12.00 -4.89 11.79
C ALA A 178 -11.35 -3.97 12.83
N ASP A 179 -11.16 -4.44 14.05
CA ASP A 179 -10.53 -3.67 15.14
C ASP A 179 -9.09 -3.32 14.82
N THR A 180 -8.34 -4.26 14.26
CA THR A 180 -6.94 -4.01 13.84
C THR A 180 -6.88 -3.00 12.69
N SER A 181 -7.80 -3.07 11.73
CA SER A 181 -7.89 -2.09 10.63
C SER A 181 -8.17 -0.68 11.15
N GLN A 182 -9.01 -0.53 12.17
CA GLN A 182 -9.27 0.77 12.81
C GLN A 182 -8.01 1.34 13.47
N MET A 183 -7.23 0.51 14.12
CA MET A 183 -5.96 0.93 14.72
C MET A 183 -4.95 1.36 13.64
N LEU A 184 -4.86 0.64 12.52
CA LEU A 184 -4.00 1.03 11.40
C LEU A 184 -4.46 2.34 10.75
N ALA A 185 -5.77 2.59 10.67
CA ALA A 185 -6.29 3.86 10.22
C ALA A 185 -5.89 5.01 11.16
N ALA A 186 -5.94 4.79 12.46
CA ALA A 186 -5.46 5.76 13.45
C ALA A 186 -3.94 6.01 13.33
N LEU A 187 -3.14 4.97 13.09
CA LEU A 187 -1.70 5.09 12.81
C LEU A 187 -1.44 5.93 11.56
N THR A 188 -2.19 5.69 10.50
CA THR A 188 -2.11 6.48 9.26
C THR A 188 -2.45 7.95 9.51
N GLY A 189 -3.47 8.23 10.31
CA GLY A 189 -3.83 9.58 10.72
C GLY A 189 -2.69 10.27 11.48
N ALA A 190 -2.07 9.58 12.44
CA ALA A 190 -0.93 10.10 13.18
C ALA A 190 0.28 10.38 12.25
N GLN A 191 0.56 9.51 11.30
CA GLN A 191 1.63 9.72 10.30
C GLN A 191 1.34 10.92 9.39
N THR A 192 0.09 11.13 9.04
CA THR A 192 -0.33 12.22 8.16
C THR A 192 -0.35 13.57 8.86
N ASP A 193 -0.86 13.63 10.10
CA ASP A 193 -1.15 14.90 10.78
C ASP A 193 -0.09 15.31 11.80
N ARG A 194 0.72 14.38 12.30
CA ARG A 194 1.62 14.65 13.45
C ARG A 194 3.10 14.55 13.13
N MET A 195 3.47 14.04 11.96
CA MET A 195 4.86 13.99 11.51
C MET A 195 5.20 15.18 10.63
N SER A 196 6.39 15.76 10.84
CA SER A 196 6.93 16.80 9.96
C SER A 196 7.15 16.25 8.55
N ARG A 197 6.85 17.07 7.54
CA ARG A 197 6.96 16.71 6.12
C ARG A 197 8.40 16.80 5.61
N ASP A 198 9.32 16.14 6.31
CA ASP A 198 10.71 16.01 5.91
C ASP A 198 10.94 14.82 4.94
N ASP A 199 12.18 14.53 4.60
CA ASP A 199 12.50 13.44 3.68
C ASP A 199 12.22 12.07 4.28
N GLY A 200 12.34 11.91 5.59
CA GLY A 200 11.95 10.71 6.28
C GLY A 200 10.46 10.42 6.14
N TRP A 201 9.64 11.44 6.32
CA TRP A 201 8.20 11.33 6.08
C TRP A 201 7.87 11.02 4.62
N ARG A 202 8.60 11.64 3.67
CA ARG A 202 8.41 11.36 2.23
C ARG A 202 8.73 9.92 1.90
N LEU A 203 9.79 9.35 2.46
CA LEU A 203 10.14 7.94 2.28
C LEU A 203 9.07 7.00 2.85
N LEU A 204 8.52 7.30 4.02
CA LEU A 204 7.39 6.57 4.58
C LEU A 204 6.17 6.64 3.65
N SER A 205 5.84 7.82 3.15
CA SER A 205 4.76 8.04 2.19
C SER A 205 4.99 7.29 0.87
N ILE A 206 6.21 7.33 0.33
CA ILE A 206 6.61 6.61 -0.88
C ILE A 206 6.43 5.11 -0.69
N GLY A 207 6.89 4.55 0.41
CA GLY A 207 6.72 3.14 0.73
C GLY A 207 5.26 2.71 0.74
N ARG A 208 4.40 3.49 1.37
CA ARG A 208 2.95 3.25 1.40
C ARG A 208 2.33 3.28 -0.01
N HIS A 209 2.67 4.27 -0.80
CA HIS A 209 2.08 4.44 -2.13
C HIS A 209 2.58 3.40 -3.13
N ILE A 210 3.82 2.93 -3.01
CA ILE A 210 4.33 1.79 -3.79
C ILE A 210 3.50 0.54 -3.52
N GLU A 211 3.28 0.20 -2.26
CA GLU A 211 2.47 -0.98 -1.90
C GLU A 211 1.03 -0.85 -2.37
N ARG A 212 0.42 0.33 -2.23
CA ARG A 212 -0.95 0.57 -2.69
C ARG A 212 -1.06 0.48 -4.20
N LEU A 213 -0.12 1.07 -4.93
CA LEU A 213 -0.09 1.02 -6.38
C LEU A 213 0.01 -0.42 -6.89
N GLU A 214 0.90 -1.21 -6.33
CA GLU A 214 1.08 -2.62 -6.70
C GLU A 214 -0.15 -3.46 -6.36
N PHE A 215 -0.66 -3.35 -5.14
CA PHE A 215 -1.80 -4.14 -4.68
C PHE A 215 -3.06 -3.84 -5.49
N LEU A 216 -3.42 -2.58 -5.62
CA LEU A 216 -4.67 -2.19 -6.31
C LEU A 216 -4.60 -2.44 -7.81
N SER A 217 -3.46 -2.21 -8.45
CA SER A 217 -3.31 -2.51 -9.88
C SER A 217 -3.38 -4.00 -10.17
N SER A 218 -2.78 -4.83 -9.33
CA SER A 218 -2.86 -6.29 -9.48
C SER A 218 -4.27 -6.82 -9.18
N ALA A 219 -4.94 -6.29 -8.17
CA ALA A 219 -6.32 -6.65 -7.85
C ALA A 219 -7.29 -6.32 -9.00
N LEU A 220 -7.18 -5.12 -9.55
CA LEU A 220 -8.02 -4.71 -10.68
C LEU A 220 -7.72 -5.54 -11.93
N SER A 221 -6.45 -5.85 -12.20
CA SER A 221 -6.06 -6.72 -13.29
C SER A 221 -6.69 -8.11 -13.18
N GLU A 222 -6.61 -8.75 -12.02
CA GLU A 222 -7.25 -10.04 -11.76
C GLU A 222 -8.77 -9.97 -11.87
N ALA A 223 -9.39 -8.92 -11.33
CA ALA A 223 -10.83 -8.72 -11.39
C ALA A 223 -11.34 -8.62 -12.84
N VAL A 224 -10.65 -7.87 -13.67
CA VAL A 224 -10.98 -7.72 -15.11
C VAL A 224 -10.80 -9.05 -15.85
N GLN A 225 -9.69 -9.74 -15.63
CA GLN A 225 -9.41 -11.02 -16.30
C GLN A 225 -10.45 -12.10 -15.94
N LEU A 226 -10.97 -12.08 -14.72
CA LEU A 226 -11.95 -13.05 -14.24
C LEU A 226 -13.40 -12.64 -14.51
N GLY A 227 -13.64 -11.50 -15.12
CA GLY A 227 -14.97 -11.02 -15.47
C GLY A 227 -15.79 -10.50 -14.28
N LEU A 228 -15.15 -10.14 -13.16
CA LEU A 228 -15.86 -9.63 -11.97
C LEU A 228 -16.70 -8.39 -12.27
N ILE A 229 -16.20 -7.51 -13.14
CA ILE A 229 -16.84 -6.23 -13.44
C ILE A 229 -18.21 -6.40 -14.11
N GLY A 230 -18.42 -7.50 -14.80
CA GLY A 230 -19.71 -7.85 -15.42
C GLY A 230 -20.78 -8.37 -14.46
N GLU A 231 -20.41 -8.74 -13.24
CA GLU A 231 -21.30 -9.24 -12.20
C GLU A 231 -21.47 -8.21 -11.09
N GLN A 232 -22.70 -7.96 -10.64
CA GLN A 232 -22.97 -6.96 -9.59
C GLN A 232 -22.16 -7.22 -8.33
N ALA A 233 -22.16 -8.45 -7.82
CA ALA A 233 -21.43 -8.83 -6.63
C ALA A 233 -19.91 -8.70 -6.83
N GLY A 234 -19.41 -9.00 -8.03
CA GLY A 234 -18.01 -8.83 -8.38
C GLY A 234 -17.60 -7.36 -8.46
N PHE A 235 -18.42 -6.54 -9.06
CA PHE A 235 -18.24 -5.08 -9.12
C PHE A 235 -18.17 -4.47 -7.71
N ASP A 236 -19.12 -4.85 -6.85
CA ASP A 236 -19.17 -4.38 -5.46
C ASP A 236 -17.97 -4.88 -4.64
N ALA A 237 -17.48 -6.08 -4.89
CA ALA A 237 -16.27 -6.60 -4.26
C ALA A 237 -15.02 -5.78 -4.64
N VAL A 238 -14.90 -5.37 -5.89
CA VAL A 238 -13.81 -4.48 -6.33
C VAL A 238 -13.90 -3.11 -5.66
N LEU A 239 -15.10 -2.53 -5.57
CA LEU A 239 -15.30 -1.26 -4.85
C LEU A 239 -14.90 -1.36 -3.38
N ASP A 240 -15.27 -2.44 -2.72
CA ASP A 240 -14.93 -2.68 -1.31
C ASP A 240 -13.41 -2.83 -1.13
N LEU A 241 -12.75 -3.57 -1.99
CA LEU A 241 -11.29 -3.73 -1.94
C LEU A 241 -10.54 -2.41 -2.13
N PHE A 242 -11.07 -1.49 -2.93
CA PHE A 242 -10.57 -0.14 -3.11
C PHE A 242 -11.10 0.86 -2.06
N ASP A 243 -11.89 0.40 -1.09
CA ASP A 243 -12.50 1.29 -0.08
C ASP A 243 -13.25 2.49 -0.71
N SER A 244 -13.97 2.25 -1.79
CA SER A 244 -14.57 3.28 -2.64
C SER A 244 -16.08 3.11 -2.82
N THR A 245 -16.72 2.24 -2.05
CA THR A 245 -18.16 1.96 -2.15
C THR A 245 -19.01 3.20 -1.90
N ILE A 246 -18.71 3.97 -0.85
CA ILE A 246 -19.44 5.20 -0.51
C ILE A 246 -19.28 6.25 -1.62
N SER A 247 -18.05 6.45 -2.09
CA SER A 247 -17.75 7.39 -3.17
C SER A 247 -18.45 7.01 -4.47
N PHE A 248 -18.53 5.72 -4.78
CA PHE A 248 -19.25 5.23 -5.95
C PHE A 248 -20.74 5.55 -5.88
N HIS A 249 -21.39 5.23 -4.78
CA HIS A 249 -22.82 5.50 -4.63
C HIS A 249 -23.14 7.00 -4.64
N ALA A 250 -22.28 7.82 -4.07
CA ALA A 250 -22.44 9.26 -4.10
C ALA A 250 -22.34 9.88 -5.51
N GLN A 251 -21.43 9.34 -6.35
CA GLN A 251 -21.14 9.92 -7.67
C GLN A 251 -21.92 9.26 -8.80
N TYR A 252 -22.13 7.95 -8.74
CA TYR A 252 -22.72 7.17 -9.84
C TYR A 252 -24.02 6.46 -9.47
N GLN A 253 -24.45 6.55 -8.20
CA GLN A 253 -25.66 5.88 -7.69
C GLN A 253 -25.61 4.38 -7.93
N GLN A 254 -26.48 3.83 -8.79
CA GLN A 254 -26.54 2.41 -9.15
C GLN A 254 -25.96 2.11 -10.55
N SER A 255 -25.33 3.09 -11.18
CA SER A 255 -24.84 2.96 -12.57
C SER A 255 -23.50 2.20 -12.62
N ARG A 256 -23.56 0.89 -12.51
CA ARG A 256 -22.41 -0.02 -12.53
C ARG A 256 -21.89 -0.24 -13.96
N THR A 257 -21.26 0.77 -14.53
CA THR A 257 -20.61 0.67 -15.84
C THR A 257 -19.09 0.53 -15.68
N PRO A 258 -18.40 -0.15 -16.59
CA PRO A 258 -16.93 -0.18 -16.58
C PRO A 258 -16.30 1.22 -16.62
N GLN A 259 -16.88 2.16 -17.36
CA GLN A 259 -16.38 3.54 -17.43
C GLN A 259 -16.48 4.27 -16.09
N ALA A 260 -17.58 4.09 -15.34
CA ALA A 260 -17.72 4.66 -14.02
C ALA A 260 -16.67 4.08 -13.05
N LEU A 261 -16.38 2.80 -13.17
CA LEU A 261 -15.34 2.15 -12.37
C LEU A 261 -13.94 2.68 -12.73
N MET A 262 -13.65 2.86 -14.03
CA MET A 262 -12.38 3.43 -14.49
C MET A 262 -12.23 4.88 -14.02
N ASP A 263 -13.30 5.67 -14.10
CA ASP A 263 -13.30 7.05 -13.63
C ASP A 263 -13.01 7.15 -12.12
N LEU A 264 -13.63 6.32 -11.31
CA LEU A 264 -13.46 6.34 -9.85
C LEU A 264 -12.14 5.72 -9.38
N LEU A 265 -11.71 4.61 -9.97
CA LEU A 265 -10.62 3.78 -9.44
C LEU A 265 -9.30 3.94 -10.20
N VAL A 266 -9.30 4.46 -11.43
CA VAL A 266 -8.07 4.53 -12.23
C VAL A 266 -7.67 5.96 -12.56
N THR A 267 -8.57 6.79 -13.07
CA THR A 267 -8.22 8.15 -13.53
C THR A 267 -8.53 9.26 -12.52
N ASN A 268 -9.20 8.95 -11.42
CA ASN A 268 -9.64 9.97 -10.45
C ASN A 268 -8.47 10.62 -9.74
N SER A 269 -8.47 11.95 -9.69
CA SER A 269 -7.45 12.76 -8.99
C SER A 269 -7.81 13.10 -7.55
N ASP A 270 -9.02 12.80 -7.09
CA ASP A 270 -9.52 13.20 -5.78
C ASP A 270 -9.76 12.01 -4.83
N ASN A 271 -9.91 10.80 -5.37
CA ASN A 271 -10.07 9.59 -4.57
C ASN A 271 -8.71 9.03 -4.14
N PRO A 272 -8.35 9.08 -2.84
CA PRO A 272 -7.05 8.60 -2.35
C PRO A 272 -6.79 7.10 -2.58
N ARG A 273 -7.83 6.36 -2.92
CA ARG A 273 -7.77 4.93 -3.26
C ARG A 273 -7.76 4.67 -4.76
N SER A 274 -7.83 5.70 -5.60
CA SER A 274 -7.67 5.53 -7.03
C SER A 274 -6.19 5.35 -7.39
N LEU A 275 -5.92 4.58 -8.43
CA LEU A 275 -4.57 4.43 -8.98
C LEU A 275 -4.01 5.77 -9.48
N GLY A 276 -4.87 6.61 -10.05
CA GLY A 276 -4.50 7.95 -10.54
C GLY A 276 -4.01 8.86 -9.43
N TRP A 277 -4.73 8.91 -8.31
CA TRP A 277 -4.32 9.70 -7.15
C TRP A 277 -3.03 9.15 -6.53
N VAL A 278 -2.94 7.83 -6.39
CA VAL A 278 -1.76 7.15 -5.83
C VAL A 278 -0.52 7.41 -6.69
N ALA A 279 -0.63 7.23 -8.00
CA ALA A 279 0.46 7.47 -8.94
C ALA A 279 0.89 8.95 -8.94
N HIS A 280 -0.06 9.88 -8.97
CA HIS A 280 0.23 11.31 -8.92
C HIS A 280 0.93 11.71 -7.62
N THR A 281 0.47 11.22 -6.49
CA THR A 281 1.10 11.46 -5.18
C THR A 281 2.52 10.88 -5.12
N LEU A 282 2.69 9.65 -5.59
CA LEU A 282 4.01 9.01 -5.65
C LEU A 282 4.99 9.81 -6.52
N ARG A 283 4.57 10.25 -7.70
CA ARG A 283 5.38 11.12 -8.56
C ARG A 283 5.80 12.40 -7.86
N SER A 284 4.89 13.06 -7.17
CA SER A 284 5.14 14.29 -6.42
C SER A 284 6.18 14.08 -5.31
N ARG A 285 6.08 12.97 -4.56
CA ARG A 285 7.04 12.63 -3.51
C ARG A 285 8.42 12.32 -4.09
N LEU A 286 8.48 11.56 -5.19
CA LEU A 286 9.72 11.20 -5.86
C LEU A 286 10.46 12.41 -6.45
N ARG A 287 9.73 13.36 -7.03
CA ARG A 287 10.32 14.63 -7.54
C ARG A 287 11.01 15.40 -6.42
N ARG A 288 10.41 15.49 -5.25
CA ARG A 288 11.00 16.17 -4.10
C ARG A 288 12.25 15.45 -3.58
N MET A 289 12.26 14.13 -3.58
CA MET A 289 13.45 13.34 -3.21
C MET A 289 14.58 13.55 -4.21
N GLY A 290 14.30 13.64 -5.51
CA GLY A 290 15.29 13.87 -6.56
C GLY A 290 16.01 15.21 -6.51
N GLN A 291 15.43 16.21 -5.87
CA GLN A 291 16.04 17.55 -5.72
C GLN A 291 17.20 17.58 -4.71
N LEU A 292 17.40 16.50 -3.95
CA LEU A 292 18.41 16.43 -2.88
C LEU A 292 19.77 15.89 -3.33
N ALA A 293 19.82 15.22 -4.48
CA ALA A 293 21.05 14.67 -5.02
C ALA A 293 21.73 15.69 -5.94
N ASP A 294 22.58 16.58 -5.38
CA ASP A 294 23.49 17.51 -6.08
C ASP A 294 22.90 18.30 -7.27
N GLY A 295 21.58 18.63 -7.21
CA GLY A 295 20.90 19.33 -8.30
C GLY A 295 20.56 18.44 -9.50
N ALA A 296 20.90 17.17 -9.48
CA ALA A 296 20.46 16.20 -10.48
C ALA A 296 19.03 15.75 -10.14
N THR A 297 18.12 15.92 -11.08
CA THR A 297 16.76 15.35 -10.96
C THR A 297 16.89 13.87 -11.17
N LEU A 298 16.69 13.06 -10.12
CA LEU A 298 16.59 11.62 -10.28
C LEU A 298 15.35 11.31 -11.13
N PRO A 299 15.44 10.49 -12.19
CA PRO A 299 14.31 10.22 -13.11
C PRO A 299 13.27 9.26 -12.55
N LEU A 300 13.24 9.05 -11.22
CA LEU A 300 12.33 8.08 -10.57
C LEU A 300 10.86 8.40 -10.80
N ALA A 301 10.50 9.68 -10.79
CA ALA A 301 9.12 10.09 -11.05
C ALA A 301 8.64 9.70 -12.44
N GLU A 302 9.52 9.66 -13.44
CA GLU A 302 9.18 9.31 -14.81
C GLU A 302 8.89 7.81 -15.00
N LEU A 303 9.26 6.96 -14.04
CA LEU A 303 8.91 5.55 -14.04
C LEU A 303 7.42 5.32 -13.74
N VAL A 304 6.76 6.27 -13.10
CA VAL A 304 5.37 6.15 -12.65
C VAL A 304 4.42 6.73 -13.70
N PRO A 305 3.35 6.00 -14.11
CA PRO A 305 2.44 6.48 -15.15
C PRO A 305 1.60 7.69 -14.72
N HIS A 306 1.23 8.52 -15.72
CA HIS A 306 0.31 9.65 -15.57
C HIS A 306 -1.15 9.22 -15.78
N LEU A 307 -1.74 8.53 -14.84
CA LEU A 307 -3.08 7.96 -15.00
C LEU A 307 -4.19 9.01 -15.00
N ILE A 308 -4.01 10.12 -14.28
CA ILE A 308 -5.01 11.21 -14.22
C ILE A 308 -5.15 11.97 -15.55
N GLU A 309 -4.22 11.80 -16.47
CA GLU A 309 -4.27 12.38 -17.81
C GLU A 309 -5.04 11.48 -18.80
N LEU A 310 -5.37 10.26 -18.42
CA LEU A 310 -6.14 9.33 -19.22
C LEU A 310 -7.63 9.51 -19.00
N THR A 311 -8.44 9.12 -19.99
CA THR A 311 -9.90 9.11 -19.89
C THR A 311 -10.40 7.68 -19.64
N PRO A 312 -11.54 7.51 -18.94
CA PRO A 312 -12.16 6.20 -18.77
C PRO A 312 -12.44 5.48 -20.10
N GLU A 313 -12.88 6.22 -21.11
CA GLU A 313 -13.19 5.70 -22.44
C GLU A 313 -11.94 5.24 -23.19
N ALA A 314 -10.79 5.88 -22.96
CA ALA A 314 -9.51 5.43 -23.52
C ALA A 314 -9.05 4.12 -22.90
N LEU A 315 -9.32 3.89 -21.61
CA LEU A 315 -8.97 2.65 -20.90
C LEU A 315 -9.90 1.50 -21.22
N TRP A 316 -11.19 1.78 -21.35
CA TRP A 316 -12.24 0.81 -21.63
C TRP A 316 -13.17 1.32 -22.74
N PRO A 317 -12.82 1.11 -24.00
CA PRO A 317 -13.64 1.57 -25.14
C PRO A 317 -15.04 0.96 -25.17
N LEU A 318 -16.05 1.74 -25.58
CA LEU A 318 -17.45 1.32 -25.64
C LEU A 318 -17.68 0.11 -26.57
N THR A 319 -16.88 -0.07 -27.58
CA THR A 319 -16.92 -1.22 -28.50
C THR A 319 -16.66 -2.55 -27.80
N SER A 320 -15.96 -2.52 -26.66
CA SER A 320 -15.70 -3.70 -25.83
C SER A 320 -16.90 -4.14 -25.00
N LEU A 321 -17.95 -3.28 -24.88
CA LEU A 321 -19.18 -3.57 -24.13
C LEU A 321 -20.14 -4.49 -24.89
N ALA A 322 -20.04 -4.54 -26.22
CA ALA A 322 -20.91 -5.38 -27.05
C ALA A 322 -20.58 -6.89 -26.95
N SER A 323 -19.39 -7.21 -26.53
CA SER A 323 -18.97 -8.59 -26.30
C SER A 323 -19.06 -8.90 -24.80
N ARG A 324 -20.17 -9.53 -24.38
CA ARG A 324 -20.32 -10.17 -23.07
C ARG A 324 -19.39 -11.39 -22.87
N GLN A 325 -18.44 -11.58 -23.79
CA GLN A 325 -17.45 -12.64 -23.68
C GLN A 325 -16.31 -12.23 -22.76
N PRO A 326 -15.73 -13.17 -21.99
CA PRO A 326 -14.47 -12.93 -21.31
C PRO A 326 -13.49 -12.37 -22.33
N ILE A 327 -12.81 -11.29 -21.98
CA ILE A 327 -11.84 -10.65 -22.86
C ILE A 327 -10.83 -11.71 -23.25
N GLN A 328 -10.89 -12.17 -24.49
CA GLN A 328 -9.90 -13.10 -25.02
C GLN A 328 -8.54 -12.43 -25.06
N ALA A 329 -7.51 -13.19 -24.72
CA ALA A 329 -6.13 -12.75 -24.60
C ALA A 329 -5.53 -12.07 -25.87
N ASP A 330 -6.24 -12.12 -26.98
CA ASP A 330 -5.75 -11.66 -28.29
C ASP A 330 -5.98 -10.17 -28.59
N SER A 331 -6.71 -9.44 -27.74
CA SER A 331 -6.87 -7.99 -27.89
C SER A 331 -6.80 -7.32 -26.51
N PRO A 332 -5.60 -6.97 -26.04
CA PRO A 332 -5.45 -6.37 -24.73
C PRO A 332 -6.14 -5.00 -24.68
N LEU A 333 -7.06 -4.82 -23.71
CA LEU A 333 -7.58 -3.50 -23.39
C LEU A 333 -6.42 -2.54 -23.05
N PRO A 334 -6.52 -1.26 -23.42
CA PRO A 334 -5.55 -0.26 -22.97
C PRO A 334 -5.38 -0.23 -21.44
N LEU A 335 -6.41 -0.59 -20.69
CA LEU A 335 -6.37 -0.78 -19.24
C LEU A 335 -5.28 -1.78 -18.82
N HIS A 336 -5.14 -2.91 -19.51
CA HIS A 336 -4.12 -3.91 -19.16
C HIS A 336 -2.70 -3.35 -19.23
N THR A 337 -2.41 -2.55 -20.25
CA THR A 337 -1.12 -1.87 -20.41
C THR A 337 -0.88 -0.88 -19.25
N ALA A 338 -1.90 -0.10 -18.90
CA ALA A 338 -1.80 0.86 -17.79
C ALA A 338 -1.58 0.15 -16.43
N LEU A 339 -2.29 -0.94 -16.17
CA LEU A 339 -2.14 -1.72 -14.93
C LEU A 339 -0.77 -2.41 -14.84
N ALA A 340 -0.29 -2.99 -15.95
CA ALA A 340 1.04 -3.57 -16.03
C ALA A 340 2.13 -2.53 -15.80
N HIS A 341 1.97 -1.32 -16.33
CA HIS A 341 2.87 -0.20 -16.08
C HIS A 341 2.90 0.19 -14.59
N CYS A 342 1.76 0.22 -13.92
CA CYS A 342 1.70 0.47 -12.47
C CYS A 342 2.49 -0.59 -11.67
N GLN A 343 2.33 -1.87 -11.99
CA GLN A 343 3.02 -2.96 -11.32
C GLN A 343 4.54 -2.91 -11.54
N THR A 344 4.96 -2.66 -12.78
CA THR A 344 6.37 -2.49 -13.12
C THR A 344 6.97 -1.27 -12.42
N ALA A 345 6.27 -0.14 -12.44
CA ALA A 345 6.70 1.09 -11.77
C ALA A 345 6.91 0.87 -10.27
N ALA A 346 6.00 0.19 -9.59
CA ALA A 346 6.11 -0.09 -8.16
C ALA A 346 7.41 -0.86 -7.83
N ARG A 347 7.74 -1.88 -8.64
CA ARG A 347 8.97 -2.65 -8.47
C ARG A 347 10.23 -1.83 -8.79
N ASP A 348 10.25 -1.17 -9.92
CA ASP A 348 11.42 -0.43 -10.39
C ASP A 348 11.75 0.75 -9.48
N VAL A 349 10.75 1.49 -9.02
CA VAL A 349 10.94 2.57 -8.05
C VAL A 349 11.51 2.04 -6.74
N SER A 350 10.95 0.94 -6.22
CA SER A 350 11.45 0.31 -5.00
C SER A 350 12.92 -0.12 -5.13
N ASP A 351 13.26 -0.79 -6.22
CA ASP A 351 14.63 -1.29 -6.47
C ASP A 351 15.62 -0.14 -6.61
N GLN A 352 15.26 0.92 -7.35
CA GLN A 352 16.13 2.09 -7.52
C GLN A 352 16.30 2.89 -6.23
N LEU A 353 15.24 3.06 -5.42
CA LEU A 353 15.34 3.71 -4.12
C LEU A 353 16.26 2.93 -3.18
N CYS A 354 16.12 1.62 -3.11
CA CYS A 354 17.00 0.77 -2.31
C CYS A 354 18.47 0.91 -2.75
N GLY A 355 18.73 0.94 -4.05
CA GLY A 355 20.05 1.11 -4.59
C GLY A 355 20.67 2.50 -4.30
N LEU A 356 19.88 3.56 -4.35
CA LEU A 356 20.37 4.94 -4.20
C LEU A 356 20.52 5.39 -2.74
N PHE A 357 19.60 4.98 -1.86
CA PHE A 357 19.51 5.53 -0.50
C PHE A 357 19.93 4.54 0.59
N PHE A 358 19.93 3.23 0.32
CA PHE A 358 20.12 2.21 1.36
C PHE A 358 21.38 1.34 1.16
N THR A 359 22.11 1.45 0.05
CA THR A 359 23.31 0.65 -0.25
C THR A 359 24.46 0.88 0.74
N HIS A 360 24.59 2.07 1.30
CA HIS A 360 25.64 2.38 2.28
C HIS A 360 25.44 1.69 3.62
N SER A 361 24.23 1.26 3.97
CA SER A 361 23.98 0.48 5.19
C SER A 361 24.40 -0.99 5.05
N GLY A 362 24.43 -1.51 3.82
CA GLY A 362 24.92 -2.85 3.51
C GLY A 362 26.44 -2.98 3.60
N GLU A 363 27.17 -2.03 3.08
CA GLU A 363 28.64 -2.01 3.15
C GLU A 363 29.17 -1.88 4.59
N ALA A 364 28.50 -1.07 5.42
CA ALA A 364 28.85 -0.94 6.82
C ALA A 364 28.61 -2.24 7.65
N ARG A 365 27.73 -3.11 7.20
CA ARG A 365 27.49 -4.42 7.84
C ARG A 365 28.55 -5.46 7.51
N TYR A 366 29.22 -5.33 6.36
CA TYR A 366 30.27 -6.28 5.93
C TYR A 366 31.67 -5.84 6.34
N SER A 367 31.89 -4.59 6.72
CA SER A 367 33.21 -4.08 7.15
C SER A 367 33.49 -4.26 8.66
N VAL A 368 32.53 -4.73 9.46
CA VAL A 368 32.69 -4.98 10.91
C VAL A 368 32.97 -6.47 11.21
N GLY A 369 33.15 -7.28 10.20
CA GLY A 369 33.43 -8.71 10.31
C GLY A 369 34.73 -9.16 9.66
N ALA A 370 35.76 -8.30 9.66
CA ALA A 370 37.13 -8.66 9.27
C ALA A 370 38.10 -8.41 10.44
#